data_168144a53acad2923dcfcb3e71ab7282
#
_entry.id   168144a53acad2923dcfcb3e71ab7282
#
_cell.length_a   1.000
_cell.length_b   1.000
_cell.length_c   1.000
_cell.angle_alpha   90.00
_cell.angle_beta   90.00
_cell.angle_gamma   90.00
#
_symmetry.space_group_name_H-M   'P 1'
#
loop_
_entity.id
_entity.type
_entity.pdbx_description
1 polymer ?
#
loop_
_entity_poly.entity_id
_entity_poly.type
_entity_poly.pdbx_seq_one_letter_code
_entity_poly.pdbx_strand_id
1 'polypeptide(L)'
;MRVEKNATVILGDGRAVHLEGILLPAGAADHAPDALVGKVFGMISNLVHDKLVTIGANPPKEDRYGRIRAQVFLPGNPKDPSLQVALLTRGLARVSIAPDRTECAAQLLAAEAQARTAKLGLWSYPAYVVRNPQTVARDVGTFQVVEGKVVSATLRGGHAYLDFGPDWHSDFTVEISPDDMANFEQASVDPRGFAGKNVRVRGWVEQRDGPEMALTNPQSIEIIPDLPLRPAK
;
A
#
# COMPACT_ATOMS: atom_id res chain seq x y z
N MET A 1 -12.14 9.01 22.64
CA MET A 1 -11.74 9.03 21.22
C MET A 1 -12.96 8.76 20.38
N ARG A 2 -13.12 9.38 19.21
CA ARG A 2 -14.23 9.18 18.27
C ARG A 2 -13.70 8.94 16.85
N VAL A 3 -14.53 8.44 15.97
CA VAL A 3 -14.22 8.23 14.56
C VAL A 3 -15.20 9.01 13.71
N GLU A 4 -14.73 9.74 12.73
CA GLU A 4 -15.56 10.47 11.77
C GLU A 4 -15.91 9.58 10.56
N LYS A 5 -16.92 10.01 9.77
CA LYS A 5 -17.42 9.22 8.62
C LYS A 5 -16.35 8.90 7.56
N ASN A 6 -15.29 9.70 7.47
CA ASN A 6 -14.14 9.47 6.58
C ASN A 6 -13.07 8.56 7.22
N ALA A 7 -13.40 7.87 8.32
CA ALA A 7 -12.51 7.03 9.12
C ALA A 7 -11.33 7.80 9.78
N THR A 8 -11.40 9.13 9.87
CA THR A 8 -10.42 9.92 10.64
C THR A 8 -10.64 9.65 12.14
N VAL A 9 -9.56 9.30 12.83
CA VAL A 9 -9.57 9.10 14.28
C VAL A 9 -9.35 10.45 14.97
N ILE A 10 -10.29 10.87 15.82
CA ILE A 10 -10.20 12.10 16.62
C ILE A 10 -9.88 11.74 18.06
N LEU A 11 -8.79 12.28 18.59
CA LEU A 11 -8.36 12.09 19.98
C LEU A 11 -9.29 12.83 20.94
N GLY A 12 -9.17 12.53 22.24
CA GLY A 12 -9.96 13.17 23.28
C GLY A 12 -9.72 14.68 23.41
N ASP A 13 -8.56 15.17 22.97
CA ASP A 13 -8.18 16.58 22.94
C ASP A 13 -8.56 17.30 21.62
N GLY A 14 -9.24 16.60 20.70
CA GLY A 14 -9.73 17.15 19.44
C GLY A 14 -8.77 17.02 18.26
N ARG A 15 -7.52 16.57 18.46
CA ARG A 15 -6.56 16.39 17.35
C ARG A 15 -6.97 15.23 16.44
N ALA A 16 -6.80 15.42 15.14
CA ALA A 16 -7.04 14.40 14.13
C ALA A 16 -5.80 13.53 13.90
N VAL A 17 -5.99 12.23 13.72
CA VAL A 17 -4.91 11.28 13.41
C VAL A 17 -5.11 10.71 12.01
N HIS A 18 -4.04 10.79 11.19
CA HIS A 18 -3.88 10.05 9.96
C HIS A 18 -3.20 8.71 10.27
N LEU A 19 -3.85 7.61 9.89
CA LEU A 19 -3.31 6.25 10.11
C LEU A 19 -2.18 5.99 9.12
N GLU A 20 -0.94 6.13 9.59
CA GLU A 20 0.26 6.02 8.77
C GLU A 20 0.50 4.58 8.30
N GLY A 21 0.98 4.44 7.06
CA GLY A 21 1.38 3.14 6.48
C GLY A 21 0.25 2.33 5.87
N ILE A 22 -1.01 2.84 5.90
CA ILE A 22 -2.15 2.16 5.31
C ILE A 22 -3.02 3.09 4.46
N LEU A 23 -3.72 2.49 3.51
CA LEU A 23 -4.76 3.12 2.69
C LEU A 23 -6.09 2.42 2.93
N LEU A 24 -7.08 3.19 3.41
CA LEU A 24 -8.44 2.72 3.62
C LEU A 24 -9.25 2.76 2.33
N PRO A 25 -10.29 1.91 2.17
CA PRO A 25 -11.23 2.01 1.06
C PRO A 25 -11.88 3.40 0.99
N ALA A 26 -11.87 4.00 -0.20
CA ALA A 26 -12.27 5.40 -0.42
C ALA A 26 -13.66 5.54 -1.09
N GLY A 27 -14.48 4.50 -1.09
CA GLY A 27 -15.80 4.51 -1.69
C GLY A 27 -15.73 4.59 -3.22
N ALA A 28 -16.45 5.54 -3.82
CA ALA A 28 -16.50 5.67 -5.28
C ALA A 28 -15.12 5.95 -5.91
N ALA A 29 -14.19 6.57 -5.20
CA ALA A 29 -12.88 6.93 -5.73
C ALA A 29 -11.98 5.73 -6.03
N ASP A 30 -12.21 4.59 -5.38
CA ASP A 30 -11.48 3.34 -5.61
C ASP A 30 -12.42 2.14 -5.85
N HIS A 31 -13.66 2.42 -6.26
CA HIS A 31 -14.71 1.45 -6.53
C HIS A 31 -15.06 0.55 -5.33
N ALA A 32 -14.85 1.04 -4.09
CA ALA A 32 -15.21 0.33 -2.88
C ALA A 32 -16.74 0.34 -2.68
N PRO A 33 -17.36 -0.82 -2.40
CA PRO A 33 -18.76 -0.85 -1.98
C PRO A 33 -18.97 -0.11 -0.66
N ASP A 34 -20.09 0.61 -0.53
CA ASP A 34 -20.45 1.35 0.71
C ASP A 34 -20.47 0.44 1.94
N ALA A 35 -20.90 -0.81 1.77
CA ALA A 35 -20.89 -1.80 2.85
C ALA A 35 -19.49 -2.09 3.38
N LEU A 36 -18.47 -2.08 2.51
CA LEU A 36 -17.06 -2.24 2.90
C LEU A 36 -16.58 -1.01 3.67
N VAL A 37 -16.87 0.19 3.17
CA VAL A 37 -16.51 1.45 3.85
C VAL A 37 -17.16 1.52 5.24
N GLY A 38 -18.45 1.17 5.34
CA GLY A 38 -19.16 1.10 6.62
C GLY A 38 -18.55 0.08 7.59
N LYS A 39 -18.11 -1.07 7.09
CA LYS A 39 -17.42 -2.10 7.90
C LYS A 39 -16.09 -1.60 8.44
N VAL A 40 -15.30 -0.88 7.65
CA VAL A 40 -14.04 -0.26 8.09
C VAL A 40 -14.30 0.75 9.19
N PHE A 41 -15.23 1.67 8.98
CA PHE A 41 -15.63 2.66 9.98
C PHE A 41 -16.07 2.01 11.29
N GLY A 42 -16.97 1.00 11.22
CA GLY A 42 -17.43 0.27 12.39
C GLY A 42 -16.31 -0.45 13.14
N MET A 43 -15.35 -1.04 12.41
CA MET A 43 -14.20 -1.70 13.03
C MET A 43 -13.30 -0.70 13.74
N ILE A 44 -12.96 0.42 13.13
CA ILE A 44 -12.15 1.46 13.75
C ILE A 44 -12.86 1.95 15.02
N SER A 45 -14.16 2.27 14.91
CA SER A 45 -14.97 2.73 16.04
C SER A 45 -14.93 1.73 17.21
N ASN A 46 -15.20 0.46 16.96
CA ASN A 46 -15.19 -0.59 18.00
C ASN A 46 -13.82 -0.77 18.69
N LEU A 47 -12.73 -0.54 17.94
CA LEU A 47 -11.38 -0.69 18.48
C LEU A 47 -10.91 0.51 19.29
N VAL A 48 -11.39 1.74 19.01
CA VAL A 48 -10.86 2.95 19.62
C VAL A 48 -11.87 3.79 20.40
N HIS A 49 -13.19 3.59 20.21
CA HIS A 49 -14.22 4.40 20.88
C HIS A 49 -14.11 4.27 22.40
N ASP A 50 -14.01 5.39 23.10
CA ASP A 50 -13.87 5.50 24.55
C ASP A 50 -12.72 4.68 25.16
N LYS A 51 -11.68 4.36 24.36
CA LYS A 51 -10.51 3.63 24.84
C LYS A 51 -9.28 4.54 24.89
N LEU A 52 -8.40 4.26 25.82
CA LEU A 52 -7.04 4.80 25.82
C LEU A 52 -6.23 4.07 24.75
N VAL A 53 -5.49 4.82 23.95
CA VAL A 53 -4.55 4.30 22.96
C VAL A 53 -3.22 5.03 23.08
N THR A 54 -2.16 4.43 22.60
CA THR A 54 -0.86 5.07 22.47
C THR A 54 -0.66 5.53 21.03
N ILE A 55 -0.21 6.77 20.84
CA ILE A 55 0.10 7.34 19.53
C ILE A 55 1.61 7.33 19.32
N GLY A 56 2.08 6.58 18.36
CA GLY A 56 3.48 6.60 17.89
C GLY A 56 3.61 7.48 16.67
N ALA A 57 4.24 8.66 16.84
CA ALA A 57 4.44 9.61 15.75
C ALA A 57 5.90 10.09 15.72
N ASN A 58 6.54 9.95 14.54
CA ASN A 58 7.89 10.46 14.28
C ASN A 58 7.83 11.83 13.59
N PRO A 59 8.84 12.68 13.70
CA PRO A 59 8.92 13.93 12.94
C PRO A 59 8.99 13.68 11.41
N PRO A 60 8.41 14.56 10.57
CA PRO A 60 7.42 15.57 10.92
C PRO A 60 6.11 14.93 11.42
N LYS A 61 5.57 15.41 12.53
CA LYS A 61 4.42 14.76 13.20
C LYS A 61 3.10 14.99 12.50
N GLU A 62 2.99 16.02 11.66
CA GLU A 62 1.74 16.42 11.03
C GLU A 62 1.85 16.37 9.50
N ASP A 63 0.74 16.09 8.86
CA ASP A 63 0.60 16.24 7.42
C ASP A 63 0.18 17.67 7.05
N ARG A 64 0.07 17.96 5.74
CA ARG A 64 -0.35 19.28 5.22
C ARG A 64 -1.75 19.73 5.66
N TYR A 65 -2.53 18.86 6.27
CA TYR A 65 -3.87 19.14 6.78
C TYR A 65 -3.89 19.28 8.30
N GLY A 66 -2.73 19.29 8.97
CA GLY A 66 -2.59 19.38 10.43
C GLY A 66 -2.99 18.09 11.16
N ARG A 67 -3.06 16.95 10.48
CA ARG A 67 -3.35 15.68 11.11
C ARG A 67 -2.06 15.00 11.56
N ILE A 68 -2.09 14.43 12.77
CA ILE A 68 -0.95 13.66 13.31
C ILE A 68 -0.76 12.41 12.47
N ARG A 69 0.40 12.25 11.83
CA ARG A 69 0.82 11.03 11.12
C ARG A 69 1.30 10.02 12.16
N ALA A 70 0.56 8.93 12.39
CA ALA A 70 0.88 8.05 13.49
C ALA A 70 0.45 6.59 13.30
N GLN A 71 1.18 5.70 14.00
CA GLN A 71 0.67 4.40 14.39
C GLN A 71 -0.18 4.53 15.66
N VAL A 72 -1.35 3.89 15.67
CA VAL A 72 -2.26 3.89 16.82
C VAL A 72 -2.16 2.53 17.50
N PHE A 73 -1.51 2.46 18.65
CA PHE A 73 -1.32 1.21 19.40
C PHE A 73 -2.51 0.94 20.33
N LEU A 74 -2.92 -0.33 20.35
CA LEU A 74 -4.05 -0.83 21.14
C LEU A 74 -3.55 -1.56 22.38
N PRO A 75 -3.53 -0.94 23.56
CA PRO A 75 -2.98 -1.55 24.76
C PRO A 75 -3.69 -2.86 25.12
N GLY A 76 -2.91 -3.85 25.56
CA GLY A 76 -3.45 -5.12 26.07
C GLY A 76 -3.93 -6.09 24.97
N ASN A 77 -3.70 -5.80 23.70
CA ASN A 77 -4.06 -6.70 22.62
C ASN A 77 -2.81 -7.16 21.82
N PRO A 78 -2.18 -8.29 22.22
CA PRO A 78 -0.97 -8.78 21.54
C PRO A 78 -1.24 -9.29 20.10
N LYS A 79 -2.48 -9.63 19.76
CA LYS A 79 -2.86 -10.06 18.39
C LYS A 79 -3.03 -8.88 17.43
N ASP A 80 -3.48 -7.75 17.94
CA ASP A 80 -3.69 -6.52 17.18
C ASP A 80 -2.90 -5.39 17.87
N PRO A 81 -1.56 -5.37 17.74
CA PRO A 81 -0.71 -4.43 18.49
C PRO A 81 -0.95 -2.97 18.06
N SER A 82 -1.44 -2.75 16.84
CA SER A 82 -1.87 -1.44 16.35
C SER A 82 -3.20 -1.54 15.59
N LEU A 83 -3.89 -0.40 15.50
CA LEU A 83 -5.11 -0.28 14.69
C LEU A 83 -4.84 -0.64 13.22
N GLN A 84 -3.68 -0.25 12.71
CA GLN A 84 -3.26 -0.57 11.35
C GLN A 84 -3.14 -2.08 11.13
N VAL A 85 -2.46 -2.80 12.02
CA VAL A 85 -2.36 -4.26 11.95
C VAL A 85 -3.74 -4.90 12.06
N ALA A 86 -4.58 -4.42 12.98
CA ALA A 86 -5.94 -4.92 13.15
C ALA A 86 -6.80 -4.78 11.89
N LEU A 87 -6.66 -3.68 11.16
CA LEU A 87 -7.37 -3.46 9.89
C LEU A 87 -6.79 -4.32 8.77
N LEU A 88 -5.48 -4.38 8.64
CA LEU A 88 -4.80 -5.14 7.59
C LEU A 88 -5.07 -6.65 7.69
N THR A 89 -4.97 -7.24 8.88
CA THR A 89 -5.24 -8.68 9.10
C THR A 89 -6.66 -9.08 8.77
N ARG A 90 -7.61 -8.13 8.83
CA ARG A 90 -9.01 -8.35 8.46
C ARG A 90 -9.32 -7.99 7.01
N GLY A 91 -8.30 -7.56 6.25
CA GLY A 91 -8.47 -7.09 4.88
C GLY A 91 -9.32 -5.83 4.78
N LEU A 92 -9.20 -4.91 5.72
CA LEU A 92 -9.96 -3.66 5.74
C LEU A 92 -9.12 -2.44 5.33
N ALA A 93 -7.85 -2.68 5.00
CA ALA A 93 -6.91 -1.68 4.49
C ALA A 93 -5.90 -2.33 3.54
N ARG A 94 -5.19 -1.52 2.77
CA ARG A 94 -4.00 -1.89 1.99
C ARG A 94 -2.79 -1.19 2.56
N VAL A 95 -1.61 -1.80 2.43
CA VAL A 95 -0.35 -1.16 2.83
C VAL A 95 0.01 -0.08 1.83
N SER A 96 0.33 1.11 2.34
CA SER A 96 0.82 2.27 1.57
C SER A 96 1.86 2.98 2.42
N ILE A 97 3.13 2.66 2.19
CA ILE A 97 4.26 3.17 2.98
C ILE A 97 4.76 4.47 2.37
N ALA A 98 4.84 5.51 3.18
CA ALA A 98 5.51 6.74 2.80
C ALA A 98 7.04 6.58 2.94
N PRO A 99 7.85 7.21 2.07
CA PRO A 99 9.31 7.01 2.07
C PRO A 99 9.99 7.41 3.38
N ASP A 100 9.40 8.35 4.10
CA ASP A 100 9.87 8.84 5.40
C ASP A 100 9.29 8.07 6.61
N ARG A 101 8.62 6.91 6.39
CA ARG A 101 7.85 6.15 7.41
C ARG A 101 7.94 4.63 7.18
N THR A 102 9.13 4.08 7.18
CA THR A 102 9.36 2.67 6.82
C THR A 102 9.46 1.72 8.01
N GLU A 103 9.49 2.22 9.25
CA GLU A 103 9.82 1.45 10.45
C GLU A 103 8.86 0.28 10.71
N CYS A 104 7.58 0.44 10.42
CA CYS A 104 6.56 -0.60 10.62
C CYS A 104 6.26 -1.40 9.35
N ALA A 105 6.94 -1.13 8.23
CA ALA A 105 6.60 -1.67 6.91
C ALA A 105 6.54 -3.21 6.90
N ALA A 106 7.54 -3.90 7.45
CA ALA A 106 7.59 -5.36 7.46
C ALA A 106 6.38 -5.97 8.19
N GLN A 107 5.98 -5.40 9.33
CA GLN A 107 4.83 -5.85 10.10
C GLN A 107 3.52 -5.63 9.34
N LEU A 108 3.36 -4.46 8.73
CA LEU A 108 2.17 -4.12 7.96
C LEU A 108 2.03 -4.99 6.71
N LEU A 109 3.13 -5.20 5.98
CA LEU A 109 3.17 -6.09 4.81
C LEU A 109 2.82 -7.54 5.17
N ALA A 110 3.34 -8.06 6.28
CA ALA A 110 3.02 -9.41 6.75
C ALA A 110 1.53 -9.55 7.12
N ALA A 111 0.95 -8.54 7.80
CA ALA A 111 -0.48 -8.52 8.14
C ALA A 111 -1.37 -8.49 6.89
N GLU A 112 -1.03 -7.65 5.90
CA GLU A 112 -1.73 -7.60 4.62
C GLU A 112 -1.63 -8.93 3.86
N ALA A 113 -0.44 -9.54 3.81
CA ALA A 113 -0.21 -10.79 3.09
C ALA A 113 -1.11 -11.93 3.60
N GLN A 114 -1.34 -12.02 4.90
CA GLN A 114 -2.27 -12.98 5.50
C GLN A 114 -3.70 -12.78 5.00
N ALA A 115 -4.20 -11.55 5.07
CA ALA A 115 -5.55 -11.22 4.62
C ALA A 115 -5.73 -11.43 3.12
N ARG A 116 -4.73 -11.07 2.31
CA ARG A 116 -4.73 -11.24 0.86
C ARG A 116 -4.78 -12.72 0.47
N THR A 117 -3.93 -13.55 1.08
CA THR A 117 -3.92 -15.00 0.82
C THR A 117 -5.24 -15.65 1.20
N ALA A 118 -5.83 -15.25 2.32
CA ALA A 118 -7.12 -15.74 2.78
C ALA A 118 -8.32 -15.06 2.09
N LYS A 119 -8.10 -14.13 1.16
CA LYS A 119 -9.12 -13.34 0.45
C LYS A 119 -10.12 -12.65 1.39
N LEU A 120 -9.64 -12.14 2.52
CA LEU A 120 -10.49 -11.47 3.51
C LEU A 120 -10.81 -10.03 3.10
N GLY A 121 -11.99 -9.58 3.54
CA GLY A 121 -12.39 -8.18 3.40
C GLY A 121 -12.32 -7.66 1.97
N LEU A 122 -11.56 -6.58 1.74
CA LEU A 122 -11.37 -5.96 0.43
C LEU A 122 -10.80 -6.93 -0.63
N TRP A 123 -9.98 -7.91 -0.23
CA TRP A 123 -9.35 -8.88 -1.14
C TRP A 123 -10.34 -9.87 -1.78
N SER A 124 -11.60 -9.88 -1.35
CA SER A 124 -12.69 -10.63 -1.98
C SER A 124 -13.43 -9.84 -3.07
N TYR A 125 -13.19 -8.53 -3.20
CA TYR A 125 -13.87 -7.68 -4.17
C TYR A 125 -13.03 -7.50 -5.45
N PRO A 126 -13.67 -7.47 -6.63
CA PRO A 126 -12.97 -7.33 -7.91
C PRO A 126 -12.08 -6.10 -8.03
N ALA A 127 -12.44 -4.99 -7.36
CA ALA A 127 -11.66 -3.74 -7.36
C ALA A 127 -10.28 -3.89 -6.70
N TYR A 128 -10.11 -4.89 -5.82
CA TYR A 128 -8.90 -5.05 -4.99
C TYR A 128 -8.12 -6.33 -5.24
N VAL A 129 -8.54 -7.16 -6.19
CA VAL A 129 -7.72 -8.35 -6.56
C VAL A 129 -6.37 -7.90 -7.09
N VAL A 130 -5.34 -8.68 -6.78
CA VAL A 130 -4.00 -8.44 -7.31
C VAL A 130 -4.04 -8.44 -8.83
N ARG A 131 -3.51 -7.41 -9.45
CA ARG A 131 -3.47 -7.22 -10.90
C ARG A 131 -2.25 -7.92 -11.50
N ASN A 132 -2.29 -8.10 -12.79
CA ASN A 132 -1.13 -8.43 -13.61
C ASN A 132 -0.81 -7.27 -14.56
N PRO A 133 0.41 -7.22 -15.11
CA PRO A 133 0.84 -6.16 -16.01
C PRO A 133 -0.07 -5.95 -17.24
N GLN A 134 -0.70 -7.02 -17.75
CA GLN A 134 -1.52 -6.98 -18.96
C GLN A 134 -2.92 -6.37 -18.72
N THR A 135 -3.35 -6.30 -17.48
CA THR A 135 -4.72 -5.86 -17.15
C THR A 135 -4.77 -4.56 -16.35
N VAL A 136 -3.63 -4.11 -15.79
CA VAL A 136 -3.57 -2.97 -14.87
C VAL A 136 -3.95 -1.63 -15.52
N ALA A 137 -3.86 -1.52 -16.85
CA ALA A 137 -4.28 -0.33 -17.59
C ALA A 137 -5.74 0.08 -17.34
N ARG A 138 -6.59 -0.86 -16.91
CA ARG A 138 -8.00 -0.59 -16.56
C ARG A 138 -8.17 0.15 -15.25
N ASP A 139 -7.12 0.21 -14.45
CA ASP A 139 -7.14 0.72 -13.09
C ASP A 139 -6.37 2.04 -12.95
N VAL A 140 -6.12 2.74 -14.06
CA VAL A 140 -5.51 4.08 -14.06
C VAL A 140 -6.30 5.02 -13.14
N GLY A 141 -5.60 5.82 -12.34
CA GLY A 141 -6.17 6.70 -11.34
C GLY A 141 -6.46 6.03 -9.99
N THR A 142 -6.15 4.74 -9.83
CA THR A 142 -6.38 3.99 -8.58
C THR A 142 -5.08 3.42 -8.01
N PHE A 143 -5.09 3.15 -6.70
CA PHE A 143 -3.98 2.44 -6.04
C PHE A 143 -4.14 0.93 -6.25
N GLN A 144 -3.10 0.26 -6.77
CA GLN A 144 -3.15 -1.18 -7.06
C GLN A 144 -1.96 -1.94 -6.48
N VAL A 145 -2.15 -3.26 -6.35
CA VAL A 145 -1.09 -4.23 -6.12
C VAL A 145 -0.97 -5.06 -7.40
N VAL A 146 0.22 -5.04 -8.02
CA VAL A 146 0.49 -5.71 -9.30
C VAL A 146 1.55 -6.77 -9.09
N GLU A 147 1.32 -7.99 -9.61
CA GLU A 147 2.30 -9.07 -9.63
C GLU A 147 2.68 -9.40 -11.07
N GLY A 148 3.98 -9.46 -11.33
CA GLY A 148 4.49 -9.78 -12.66
C GLY A 148 5.98 -10.02 -12.68
N LYS A 149 6.46 -10.52 -13.83
CA LYS A 149 7.88 -10.71 -14.08
C LYS A 149 8.45 -9.44 -14.71
N VAL A 150 9.49 -8.89 -14.11
CA VAL A 150 10.27 -7.79 -14.71
C VAL A 150 11.04 -8.34 -15.90
N VAL A 151 10.77 -7.84 -17.10
CA VAL A 151 11.43 -8.23 -18.34
C VAL A 151 12.78 -7.55 -18.44
N SER A 152 12.82 -6.26 -18.18
CA SER A 152 14.06 -5.46 -18.17
C SER A 152 14.09 -4.48 -16.99
N ALA A 153 15.29 -4.14 -16.56
CA ALA A 153 15.52 -3.10 -15.55
C ALA A 153 16.69 -2.21 -16.02
N THR A 154 16.41 -0.95 -16.30
CA THR A 154 17.35 -0.01 -16.89
C THR A 154 17.51 1.26 -16.07
N LEU A 155 18.69 1.87 -16.13
CA LEU A 155 18.94 3.20 -15.58
C LEU A 155 19.15 4.17 -16.73
N ARG A 156 18.37 5.25 -16.77
CA ARG A 156 18.45 6.26 -17.79
C ARG A 156 18.14 7.64 -17.22
N GLY A 157 19.08 8.58 -17.37
CA GLY A 157 18.89 9.96 -16.89
C GLY A 157 18.70 10.06 -15.37
N GLY A 158 19.25 9.12 -14.59
CA GLY A 158 19.07 9.03 -13.14
C GLY A 158 17.80 8.33 -12.69
N HIS A 159 16.88 8.02 -13.60
CA HIS A 159 15.70 7.20 -13.32
C HIS A 159 16.03 5.71 -13.44
N ALA A 160 15.33 4.89 -12.66
CA ALA A 160 15.27 3.45 -12.92
C ALA A 160 13.90 3.10 -13.49
N TYR A 161 13.90 2.26 -14.53
CA TYR A 161 12.69 1.74 -15.18
C TYR A 161 12.69 0.21 -15.10
N LEU A 162 11.59 -0.33 -14.62
CA LEU A 162 11.35 -1.78 -14.60
C LEU A 162 10.20 -2.05 -15.57
N ASP A 163 10.50 -2.66 -16.70
CA ASP A 163 9.52 -2.93 -17.75
C ASP A 163 8.95 -4.35 -17.59
N PHE A 164 7.65 -4.48 -17.73
CA PHE A 164 6.92 -5.74 -17.59
C PHE A 164 6.50 -6.35 -18.93
N GLY A 165 6.88 -5.75 -20.02
CA GLY A 165 6.67 -6.23 -21.38
C GLY A 165 7.75 -5.71 -22.33
N PRO A 166 7.69 -6.10 -23.62
CA PRO A 166 8.68 -5.72 -24.62
C PRO A 166 8.50 -4.31 -25.18
N ASP A 167 7.30 -3.73 -25.04
CA ASP A 167 6.94 -2.42 -25.58
C ASP A 167 6.63 -1.42 -24.46
N TRP A 168 7.65 -0.69 -24.03
CA TRP A 168 7.55 0.29 -22.96
C TRP A 168 6.54 1.44 -23.23
N HIS A 169 6.10 1.66 -24.50
CA HIS A 169 5.08 2.65 -24.82
C HIS A 169 3.66 2.20 -24.47
N SER A 170 3.43 0.91 -24.33
CA SER A 170 2.08 0.37 -24.08
C SER A 170 2.01 -0.56 -22.87
N ASP A 171 3.14 -1.16 -22.49
CA ASP A 171 3.20 -2.12 -21.40
C ASP A 171 3.32 -1.41 -20.04
N PHE A 172 2.99 -2.14 -18.98
CA PHE A 172 3.13 -1.63 -17.63
C PHE A 172 4.61 -1.42 -17.29
N THR A 173 4.92 -0.24 -16.78
CA THR A 173 6.27 0.15 -16.32
C THR A 173 6.23 0.65 -14.89
N VAL A 174 7.27 0.32 -14.14
CA VAL A 174 7.54 0.90 -12.83
C VAL A 174 8.69 1.88 -12.97
N GLU A 175 8.49 3.12 -12.51
CA GLU A 175 9.50 4.16 -12.48
C GLU A 175 9.97 4.42 -11.05
N ILE A 176 11.27 4.67 -10.89
CA ILE A 176 11.88 5.23 -9.69
C ILE A 176 12.59 6.51 -10.12
N SER A 177 12.13 7.66 -9.61
CA SER A 177 12.69 8.97 -9.94
C SER A 177 14.11 9.14 -9.36
N PRO A 178 14.91 10.11 -9.88
CA PRO A 178 16.21 10.43 -9.29
C PRO A 178 16.13 10.81 -7.81
N ASP A 179 15.07 11.52 -7.41
CA ASP A 179 14.89 11.94 -6.02
C ASP A 179 14.58 10.74 -5.11
N ASP A 180 13.88 9.73 -5.63
CA ASP A 180 13.50 8.52 -4.89
C ASP A 180 14.62 7.47 -4.87
N MET A 181 15.56 7.52 -5.83
CA MET A 181 16.70 6.59 -5.88
C MET A 181 17.51 6.60 -4.60
N ALA A 182 17.63 7.74 -3.91
CA ALA A 182 18.31 7.82 -2.62
C ALA A 182 17.72 6.88 -1.56
N ASN A 183 16.39 6.65 -1.57
CA ASN A 183 15.72 5.72 -0.65
C ASN A 183 16.09 4.26 -0.93
N PHE A 184 16.29 3.91 -2.21
CA PHE A 184 16.74 2.57 -2.63
C PHE A 184 18.20 2.35 -2.30
N GLU A 185 19.06 3.34 -2.53
CA GLU A 185 20.49 3.30 -2.17
C GLU A 185 20.68 3.15 -0.65
N GLN A 186 19.95 3.93 0.14
CA GLN A 186 19.99 3.84 1.61
C GLN A 186 19.59 2.44 2.12
N ALA A 187 18.65 1.80 1.43
CA ALA A 187 18.22 0.43 1.74
C ALA A 187 19.15 -0.65 1.12
N SER A 188 20.20 -0.27 0.41
CA SER A 188 21.11 -1.16 -0.36
C SER A 188 20.34 -2.01 -1.39
N VAL A 189 19.32 -1.46 -2.02
CA VAL A 189 18.52 -2.08 -3.07
C VAL A 189 18.92 -1.49 -4.43
N ASP A 190 19.54 -2.28 -5.28
CA ASP A 190 19.79 -1.91 -6.68
C ASP A 190 18.58 -2.29 -7.55
N PRO A 191 17.85 -1.32 -8.15
CA PRO A 191 16.72 -1.62 -9.01
C PRO A 191 17.01 -2.55 -10.18
N ARG A 192 18.27 -2.55 -10.69
CA ARG A 192 18.68 -3.47 -11.75
C ARG A 192 18.60 -4.94 -11.36
N GLY A 193 18.71 -5.22 -10.05
CA GLY A 193 18.60 -6.56 -9.50
C GLY A 193 17.19 -7.19 -9.65
N PHE A 194 16.19 -6.42 -10.03
CA PHE A 194 14.83 -6.95 -10.28
C PHE A 194 14.67 -7.56 -11.68
N ALA A 195 15.58 -7.32 -12.62
CA ALA A 195 15.53 -7.90 -13.96
C ALA A 195 15.38 -9.43 -13.90
N GLY A 196 14.40 -9.98 -14.60
CA GLY A 196 14.10 -11.40 -14.64
C GLY A 196 13.40 -11.96 -13.39
N LYS A 197 13.15 -11.15 -12.36
CA LYS A 197 12.48 -11.57 -11.12
C LYS A 197 10.97 -11.41 -11.23
N ASN A 198 10.23 -12.29 -10.55
CA ASN A 198 8.83 -12.05 -10.24
C ASN A 198 8.75 -11.10 -9.03
N VAL A 199 8.00 -10.05 -9.20
CA VAL A 199 7.84 -9.03 -8.16
C VAL A 199 6.36 -8.74 -7.90
N ARG A 200 6.10 -8.23 -6.69
CA ARG A 200 4.86 -7.57 -6.33
C ARG A 200 5.17 -6.11 -6.07
N VAL A 201 4.52 -5.22 -6.80
CA VAL A 201 4.62 -3.78 -6.63
C VAL A 201 3.29 -3.20 -6.17
N ARG A 202 3.34 -2.04 -5.49
CA ARG A 202 2.15 -1.35 -5.00
C ARG A 202 2.30 0.15 -5.14
N GLY A 203 1.26 0.78 -5.65
CA GLY A 203 1.27 2.23 -5.89
C GLY A 203 0.05 2.69 -6.67
N TRP A 204 0.01 3.98 -6.94
CA TRP A 204 -0.96 4.58 -7.85
C TRP A 204 -0.60 4.26 -9.28
N VAL A 205 -1.59 3.85 -10.07
CA VAL A 205 -1.42 3.61 -11.51
C VAL A 205 -1.73 4.90 -12.23
N GLU A 206 -0.76 5.42 -12.96
CA GLU A 206 -0.85 6.62 -13.78
C GLU A 206 -0.83 6.27 -15.27
N GLN A 207 -1.25 7.21 -16.12
CA GLN A 207 -1.12 7.07 -17.56
C GLN A 207 0.02 7.96 -18.04
N ARG A 208 1.12 7.32 -18.44
CA ARG A 208 2.27 7.96 -19.12
C ARG A 208 2.70 7.04 -20.24
N ASP A 209 2.47 7.40 -21.48
CA ASP A 209 2.56 6.50 -22.63
C ASP A 209 1.75 5.21 -22.39
N GLY A 210 2.24 4.25 -21.62
CA GLY A 210 1.54 3.10 -21.03
C GLY A 210 1.05 3.33 -19.60
N PRO A 211 0.49 2.31 -18.93
CA PRO A 211 0.22 2.34 -17.50
C PRO A 211 1.54 2.32 -16.72
N GLU A 212 1.70 3.25 -15.80
CA GLU A 212 2.93 3.45 -15.03
C GLU A 212 2.65 3.49 -13.53
N MET A 213 3.62 3.06 -12.74
CA MET A 213 3.59 3.16 -11.28
C MET A 213 4.91 3.74 -10.77
N ALA A 214 4.86 4.91 -10.15
CA ALA A 214 6.02 5.50 -9.49
C ALA A 214 6.25 4.84 -8.11
N LEU A 215 7.47 4.35 -7.87
CA LEU A 215 7.87 3.84 -6.56
C LEU A 215 8.79 4.83 -5.85
N THR A 216 8.39 5.23 -4.67
CA THR A 216 9.12 6.20 -3.85
C THR A 216 10.02 5.55 -2.79
N ASN A 217 9.86 4.24 -2.57
CA ASN A 217 10.64 3.51 -1.56
C ASN A 217 10.69 2.00 -1.87
N PRO A 218 11.73 1.28 -1.38
CA PRO A 218 11.90 -0.15 -1.64
C PRO A 218 10.86 -1.05 -0.95
N GLN A 219 10.11 -0.56 0.05
CA GLN A 219 9.02 -1.32 0.69
C GLN A 219 7.79 -1.46 -0.21
N SER A 220 7.75 -0.70 -1.31
CA SER A 220 6.68 -0.78 -2.31
C SER A 220 6.91 -1.87 -3.38
N ILE A 221 8.05 -2.58 -3.33
CA ILE A 221 8.37 -3.71 -4.20
C ILE A 221 8.88 -4.91 -3.40
N GLU A 222 8.33 -6.07 -3.68
CA GLU A 222 8.70 -7.35 -3.04
C GLU A 222 9.09 -8.35 -4.12
N ILE A 223 10.22 -9.06 -3.98
CA ILE A 223 10.49 -10.25 -4.80
C ILE A 223 9.60 -11.38 -4.29
N ILE A 224 8.85 -12.00 -5.19
CA ILE A 224 7.99 -13.13 -4.87
C ILE A 224 8.53 -14.41 -5.53
N PRO A 225 8.27 -15.58 -4.93
CA PRO A 225 8.65 -16.85 -5.54
C PRO A 225 8.04 -16.98 -6.95
N ASP A 226 8.70 -17.76 -7.80
CA ASP A 226 8.16 -18.09 -9.12
C ASP A 226 6.75 -18.68 -8.95
N LEU A 227 5.77 -18.00 -9.55
CA LEU A 227 4.41 -18.54 -9.59
C LEU A 227 4.44 -19.84 -10.40
N PRO A 228 3.83 -20.93 -9.89
CA PRO A 228 3.66 -22.10 -10.72
C PRO A 228 2.90 -21.66 -11.99
N LEU A 229 3.44 -22.02 -13.15
CA LEU A 229 2.82 -21.74 -14.45
C LEU A 229 1.35 -22.18 -14.38
N ARG A 230 0.42 -21.21 -14.43
CA ARG A 230 -0.98 -21.55 -14.60
C ARG A 230 -1.10 -22.22 -15.97
N PRO A 231 -1.65 -23.44 -16.06
CA PRO A 231 -1.90 -24.04 -17.36
C PRO A 231 -2.79 -23.08 -18.16
N ALA A 232 -2.36 -22.81 -19.40
CA ALA A 232 -3.16 -22.04 -20.35
C ALA A 232 -4.53 -22.74 -20.49
N LYS A 233 -5.61 -22.00 -20.24
CA LYS A 233 -6.97 -22.44 -20.56
C LYS A 233 -7.29 -22.05 -22.00
#